data_92b1345ddc289c46515d4a8d4354c9ee
#
_entry.id   92b1345ddc289c46515d4a8d4354c9ee
#
_cell.length_a   1.000
_cell.length_b   1.000
_cell.length_c   1.000
_cell.angle_alpha   90.00
_cell.angle_beta   90.00
_cell.angle_gamma   90.00
#
_symmetry.space_group_name_H-M   'P 1'
#
loop_
_entity.id
_entity.type
_entity.pdbx_description
1 polymer ?
#
loop_
_entity_poly.entity_id
_entity_poly.type
_entity_poly.pdbx_seq_one_letter_code
_entity_poly.pdbx_strand_id
1 'polypeptide(L)'
;MAQNIFGSSRRKLTILYSIVMTIFLVTLLFAMHKTMEWAITSEQARELMDTASNVAEAQEYFNQHPEIVFDDATAYKSTNDRLFFYVFDEDGRLLNFARASFRIEPFILDTIAQGKVEPGEVRVFSKPGTENTRKARIMLTAQQVRDDEGNATQTVYVGKDVTAMYNGMEKATYALAFLGAIALIIATIVGHLLSGKAMIPLRQAYEKQRQFAADASHELRTPLAVVMASAELLQNDPSIKSPFLRQVIDDVRDEVKKMTKLVSDLLVVARSDNK
;
A
#
# COMPACT_ATOMS: atom_id res chain seq x y z
N MET A 1 25.80 27.38 -13.56
CA MET A 1 24.50 27.53 -12.85
C MET A 1 23.41 26.61 -13.36
N ALA A 2 23.23 26.39 -14.66
CA ALA A 2 22.24 25.45 -15.24
C ALA A 2 22.39 23.99 -14.72
N GLN A 3 23.60 23.54 -14.39
CA GLN A 3 23.83 22.19 -13.81
C GLN A 3 23.11 21.97 -12.47
N ASN A 4 22.89 23.00 -11.68
CA ASN A 4 22.24 22.89 -10.37
C ASN A 4 20.71 22.73 -10.47
N ILE A 5 20.07 23.32 -11.46
CA ILE A 5 18.60 23.26 -11.65
C ILE A 5 18.18 21.84 -12.07
N PHE A 6 18.88 21.28 -13.05
CA PHE A 6 18.62 19.90 -13.52
C PHE A 6 19.00 18.84 -12.48
N GLY A 7 20.06 19.08 -11.69
CA GLY A 7 20.44 18.23 -10.57
C GLY A 7 19.37 18.23 -9.45
N SER A 8 18.83 19.40 -9.11
CA SER A 8 17.77 19.55 -8.12
C SER A 8 16.46 18.89 -8.58
N SER A 9 16.06 19.11 -9.83
CA SER A 9 14.85 18.49 -10.41
C SER A 9 14.97 16.96 -10.48
N ARG A 10 16.13 16.43 -10.87
CA ARG A 10 16.42 15.00 -10.87
C ARG A 10 16.27 14.41 -9.46
N ARG A 11 16.84 15.05 -8.43
CA ARG A 11 16.74 14.63 -7.04
C ARG A 11 15.30 14.64 -6.54
N LYS A 12 14.56 15.72 -6.80
CA LYS A 12 13.13 15.83 -6.44
C LYS A 12 12.29 14.73 -7.07
N LEU A 13 12.51 14.46 -8.36
CA LEU A 13 11.79 13.42 -9.09
C LEU A 13 12.10 12.01 -8.51
N THR A 14 13.38 11.71 -8.25
CA THR A 14 13.78 10.44 -7.63
C THR A 14 13.15 10.27 -6.24
N ILE A 15 13.16 11.32 -5.41
CA ILE A 15 12.53 11.29 -4.08
C ILE A 15 11.03 11.06 -4.20
N LEU A 16 10.35 11.77 -5.08
CA LEU A 16 8.91 11.63 -5.30
C LEU A 16 8.55 10.19 -5.71
N TYR A 17 9.25 9.62 -6.69
CA TYR A 17 9.02 8.23 -7.10
C TYR A 17 9.32 7.23 -5.97
N SER A 18 10.39 7.44 -5.21
CA SER A 18 10.70 6.58 -4.06
C SER A 18 9.61 6.62 -3.00
N ILE A 19 9.06 7.80 -2.70
CA ILE A 19 7.95 7.95 -1.75
C ILE A 19 6.70 7.22 -2.27
N VAL A 20 6.31 7.43 -3.52
CA VAL A 20 5.13 6.79 -4.13
C VAL A 20 5.29 5.27 -4.13
N MET A 21 6.46 4.77 -4.52
CA MET A 21 6.76 3.32 -4.51
C MET A 21 6.75 2.74 -3.08
N THR A 22 7.23 3.49 -2.10
CA THR A 22 7.20 3.06 -0.69
C THR A 22 5.76 2.96 -0.19
N ILE A 23 4.93 3.97 -0.45
CA ILE A 23 3.51 3.96 -0.07
C ILE A 23 2.80 2.78 -0.74
N PHE A 24 3.02 2.57 -2.03
CA PHE A 24 2.43 1.45 -2.78
C PHE A 24 2.84 0.09 -2.17
N LEU A 25 4.13 -0.10 -1.89
CA LEU A 25 4.65 -1.33 -1.29
C LEU A 25 4.04 -1.59 0.09
N VAL A 26 3.99 -0.57 0.95
CA VAL A 26 3.41 -0.69 2.30
C VAL A 26 1.93 -1.04 2.22
N THR A 27 1.18 -0.39 1.32
CA THR A 27 -0.24 -0.67 1.11
C THR A 27 -0.46 -2.10 0.61
N LEU A 28 0.38 -2.56 -0.34
CA LEU A 28 0.33 -3.92 -0.88
C LEU A 28 0.60 -4.97 0.21
N LEU A 29 1.65 -4.79 1.02
CA LEU A 29 2.00 -5.69 2.12
C LEU A 29 0.89 -5.74 3.17
N PHE A 30 0.30 -4.59 3.50
CA PHE A 30 -0.82 -4.53 4.44
C PHE A 30 -2.06 -5.25 3.90
N ALA A 31 -2.44 -4.99 2.66
CA ALA A 31 -3.57 -5.65 2.01
C ALA A 31 -3.36 -7.17 1.94
N MET A 32 -2.16 -7.61 1.54
CA MET A 32 -1.82 -9.03 1.47
C MET A 32 -1.86 -9.70 2.85
N HIS A 33 -1.31 -9.05 3.89
CA HIS A 33 -1.37 -9.56 5.26
C HIS A 33 -2.82 -9.72 5.73
N LYS A 34 -3.67 -8.71 5.50
CA LYS A 34 -5.09 -8.76 5.89
C LYS A 34 -5.89 -9.80 5.12
N THR A 35 -5.65 -9.94 3.83
CA THR A 35 -6.31 -10.96 3.00
C THR A 35 -5.91 -12.37 3.46
N MET A 36 -4.64 -12.58 3.75
CA MET A 36 -4.15 -13.88 4.25
C MET A 36 -4.71 -14.21 5.64
N GLU A 37 -4.75 -13.23 6.55
CA GLU A 37 -5.37 -13.38 7.87
C GLU A 37 -6.85 -13.76 7.73
N TRP A 38 -7.61 -13.05 6.91
CA TRP A 38 -9.02 -13.32 6.66
C TRP A 38 -9.25 -14.70 6.03
N ALA A 39 -8.47 -15.08 5.02
CA ALA A 39 -8.61 -16.37 4.35
C ALA A 39 -8.36 -17.53 5.30
N ILE A 40 -7.27 -17.47 6.09
CA ILE A 40 -6.92 -18.50 7.06
C ILE A 40 -7.99 -18.58 8.16
N THR A 41 -8.41 -17.44 8.72
CA THR A 41 -9.38 -17.45 9.82
C THR A 41 -10.75 -17.93 9.36
N SER A 42 -11.21 -17.55 8.16
CA SER A 42 -12.53 -17.93 7.64
C SER A 42 -12.61 -19.43 7.32
N GLU A 43 -11.56 -20.00 6.72
CA GLU A 43 -11.51 -21.43 6.41
C GLU A 43 -11.45 -22.28 7.68
N GLN A 44 -10.57 -21.90 8.62
CA GLN A 44 -10.44 -22.62 9.89
C GLN A 44 -11.69 -22.47 10.78
N ALA A 45 -12.37 -21.34 10.72
CA ALA A 45 -13.62 -21.13 11.43
C ALA A 45 -14.74 -22.04 10.91
N ARG A 46 -14.85 -22.22 9.59
CA ARG A 46 -15.81 -23.15 9.00
C ARG A 46 -15.52 -24.61 9.40
N GLU A 47 -14.27 -25.06 9.25
CA GLU A 47 -13.86 -26.40 9.66
C GLU A 47 -14.17 -26.65 11.15
N LEU A 48 -13.95 -25.65 11.99
CA LEU A 48 -14.20 -25.75 13.42
C LEU A 48 -15.70 -25.80 13.76
N MET A 49 -16.52 -24.99 13.08
CA MET A 49 -17.98 -25.04 13.22
C MET A 49 -18.58 -26.37 12.76
N ASP A 50 -18.14 -26.87 11.61
CA ASP A 50 -18.58 -28.17 11.09
C ASP A 50 -18.20 -29.28 12.07
N THR A 51 -16.99 -29.24 12.64
CA THR A 51 -16.57 -30.21 13.66
C THR A 51 -17.41 -30.07 14.92
N ALA A 52 -17.71 -28.87 15.38
CA ALA A 52 -18.54 -28.63 16.56
C ALA A 52 -19.97 -29.15 16.37
N SER A 53 -20.55 -28.98 15.19
CA SER A 53 -21.86 -29.53 14.83
C SER A 53 -21.84 -31.07 14.86
N ASN A 54 -20.84 -31.67 14.23
CA ASN A 54 -20.69 -33.12 14.19
C ASN A 54 -20.52 -33.72 15.60
N VAL A 55 -19.74 -33.06 16.48
CA VAL A 55 -19.56 -33.49 17.87
C VAL A 55 -20.87 -33.33 18.65
N ALA A 56 -21.61 -32.28 18.45
CA ALA A 56 -22.90 -32.05 19.11
C ALA A 56 -23.95 -33.08 18.66
N GLU A 57 -24.06 -33.36 17.37
CA GLU A 57 -24.97 -34.39 16.82
C GLU A 57 -24.63 -35.78 17.36
N ALA A 58 -23.36 -36.11 17.41
CA ALA A 58 -22.93 -37.39 17.98
C ALA A 58 -23.23 -37.47 19.47
N GLN A 59 -23.06 -36.38 20.22
CA GLN A 59 -23.40 -36.38 21.65
C GLN A 59 -24.92 -36.50 21.89
N GLU A 60 -25.74 -35.86 21.04
CA GLU A 60 -27.20 -36.00 21.03
C GLU A 60 -27.60 -37.47 20.79
N TYR A 61 -27.00 -38.12 19.77
CA TYR A 61 -27.23 -39.53 19.48
C TYR A 61 -26.88 -40.45 20.67
N PHE A 62 -25.76 -40.19 21.35
CA PHE A 62 -25.39 -40.96 22.55
C PHE A 62 -26.34 -40.74 23.73
N ASN A 63 -26.84 -39.53 23.91
CA ASN A 63 -27.82 -39.24 24.95
C ASN A 63 -29.13 -40.00 24.74
N GLN A 64 -29.52 -40.25 23.48
CA GLN A 64 -30.71 -41.04 23.11
C GLN A 64 -30.51 -42.57 23.18
N HIS A 65 -29.23 -43.03 23.10
CA HIS A 65 -28.88 -44.45 23.06
C HIS A 65 -27.84 -44.80 24.14
N PRO A 66 -28.19 -44.74 25.42
CA PRO A 66 -27.25 -44.94 26.53
C PRO A 66 -26.65 -46.39 26.61
N GLU A 67 -27.23 -47.36 25.89
CA GLU A 67 -26.70 -48.72 25.76
C GLU A 67 -25.44 -48.81 24.88
N ILE A 68 -25.11 -47.76 24.11
CA ILE A 68 -23.93 -47.75 23.27
C ILE A 68 -22.75 -47.29 24.10
N VAL A 69 -21.80 -48.20 24.37
CA VAL A 69 -20.56 -47.86 25.06
C VAL A 69 -19.71 -46.98 24.12
N PHE A 70 -19.40 -45.79 24.57
CA PHE A 70 -18.53 -44.88 23.87
C PHE A 70 -17.11 -45.47 23.81
N ASP A 71 -16.73 -46.09 22.70
CA ASP A 71 -15.34 -46.48 22.47
C ASP A 71 -14.57 -45.22 22.00
N ASP A 72 -13.76 -44.73 22.92
CA ASP A 72 -13.00 -43.47 22.87
C ASP A 72 -12.19 -43.23 21.56
N ALA A 73 -12.00 -44.29 20.78
CA ALA A 73 -11.07 -44.28 19.65
C ALA A 73 -11.72 -44.08 18.28
N THR A 74 -13.02 -44.33 18.11
CA THR A 74 -13.61 -44.45 16.77
C THR A 74 -14.54 -43.30 16.33
N ALA A 75 -15.30 -42.70 17.24
CA ALA A 75 -16.28 -41.69 16.91
C ALA A 75 -15.63 -40.28 16.61
N TYR A 76 -14.48 -40.00 17.20
CA TYR A 76 -13.82 -38.70 17.08
C TYR A 76 -12.35 -38.79 16.69
N LYS A 77 -11.97 -39.80 15.94
CA LYS A 77 -10.63 -39.83 15.35
C LYS A 77 -10.50 -38.69 14.36
N SER A 78 -10.36 -37.46 14.89
CA SER A 78 -9.93 -36.32 14.12
C SER A 78 -8.62 -36.70 13.46
N THR A 79 -8.60 -36.72 12.15
CA THR A 79 -7.40 -36.93 11.33
C THR A 79 -6.34 -35.85 11.58
N ASN A 80 -6.60 -34.94 12.51
CA ASN A 80 -5.79 -33.75 12.76
C ASN A 80 -5.46 -33.66 14.26
N ASP A 81 -4.23 -33.99 14.65
CA ASP A 81 -3.68 -33.96 16.03
C ASP A 81 -3.82 -32.61 16.77
N ARG A 82 -4.44 -31.61 16.16
CA ARG A 82 -4.55 -30.23 16.68
C ARG A 82 -5.96 -29.87 17.12
N LEU A 83 -6.96 -30.71 16.86
CA LEU A 83 -8.33 -30.51 17.29
C LEU A 83 -8.53 -31.12 18.68
N PHE A 84 -9.30 -30.44 19.51
CA PHE A 84 -9.70 -30.91 20.82
C PHE A 84 -11.15 -30.46 21.09
N PHE A 85 -11.84 -31.16 21.98
CA PHE A 85 -13.18 -30.79 22.40
C PHE A 85 -13.41 -31.13 23.90
N TYR A 86 -14.36 -30.39 24.48
CA TYR A 86 -14.83 -30.61 25.86
C TYR A 86 -16.34 -30.45 25.86
N VAL A 87 -17.04 -31.43 26.50
CA VAL A 87 -18.49 -31.42 26.65
C VAL A 87 -18.82 -31.22 28.12
N PHE A 88 -19.59 -30.20 28.43
CA PHE A 88 -20.05 -29.87 29.76
C PHE A 88 -21.56 -29.97 29.84
N ASP A 89 -22.08 -30.45 31.01
CA ASP A 89 -23.50 -30.36 31.34
C ASP A 89 -23.90 -28.96 31.80
N GLU A 90 -25.20 -28.78 32.16
CA GLU A 90 -25.73 -27.50 32.67
C GLU A 90 -25.08 -27.09 34.00
N ASP A 91 -24.65 -28.07 34.82
CA ASP A 91 -23.98 -27.85 36.11
C ASP A 91 -22.48 -27.51 35.94
N GLY A 92 -21.97 -27.52 34.71
CA GLY A 92 -20.55 -27.28 34.40
C GLY A 92 -19.65 -28.47 34.67
N ARG A 93 -20.22 -29.70 34.78
CA ARG A 93 -19.42 -30.90 34.91
C ARG A 93 -18.96 -31.38 33.54
N LEU A 94 -17.69 -31.78 33.45
CA LEU A 94 -17.11 -32.35 32.25
C LEU A 94 -17.63 -33.76 32.00
N LEU A 95 -18.36 -33.97 30.92
CA LEU A 95 -18.95 -35.26 30.55
C LEU A 95 -18.04 -36.06 29.61
N ASN A 96 -17.51 -35.39 28.59
CA ASN A 96 -16.71 -36.02 27.55
C ASN A 96 -15.62 -35.05 27.03
N PHE A 97 -14.51 -35.59 26.55
CA PHE A 97 -13.43 -34.75 26.05
C PHE A 97 -12.45 -35.48 25.14
N ALA A 98 -11.86 -34.76 24.19
CA ALA A 98 -10.58 -35.07 23.58
C ALA A 98 -9.59 -33.96 23.95
N ARG A 99 -8.58 -34.31 24.72
CA ARG A 99 -7.70 -33.34 25.39
C ARG A 99 -6.86 -32.53 24.42
N ALA A 100 -6.78 -31.27 24.69
CA ALA A 100 -5.74 -30.39 24.13
C ALA A 100 -4.35 -30.78 24.68
N SER A 101 -3.30 -30.28 24.05
CA SER A 101 -1.95 -30.38 24.61
C SER A 101 -1.91 -29.83 26.05
N PHE A 102 -1.26 -30.55 26.96
CA PHE A 102 -1.14 -30.17 28.38
C PHE A 102 -0.67 -28.75 28.62
N ARG A 103 0.06 -28.16 27.65
CA ARG A 103 0.59 -26.79 27.74
C ARG A 103 -0.48 -25.72 27.56
N ILE A 104 -1.54 -26.03 26.85
CA ILE A 104 -2.60 -25.07 26.50
C ILE A 104 -3.91 -25.37 27.21
N GLU A 105 -4.10 -26.60 27.65
CA GLU A 105 -5.33 -27.08 28.31
C GLU A 105 -5.78 -26.17 29.48
N PRO A 106 -4.92 -25.82 30.47
CA PRO A 106 -5.35 -24.95 31.57
C PRO A 106 -5.86 -23.58 31.10
N PHE A 107 -5.26 -23.04 30.06
CA PHE A 107 -5.70 -21.76 29.48
C PHE A 107 -7.06 -21.88 28.77
N ILE A 108 -7.31 -23.02 28.11
CA ILE A 108 -8.59 -23.32 27.44
C ILE A 108 -9.70 -23.42 28.47
N LEU A 109 -9.50 -24.25 29.51
CA LEU A 109 -10.49 -24.46 30.57
C LEU A 109 -10.80 -23.17 31.34
N ASP A 110 -9.80 -22.33 31.61
CA ASP A 110 -10.00 -21.03 32.21
C ASP A 110 -10.81 -20.09 31.28
N THR A 111 -10.53 -20.12 29.96
CA THR A 111 -11.27 -19.33 28.96
C THR A 111 -12.74 -19.74 28.88
N ILE A 112 -13.02 -21.03 28.93
CA ILE A 112 -14.38 -21.60 28.95
C ILE A 112 -15.10 -21.25 30.25
N ALA A 113 -14.44 -21.42 31.40
CA ALA A 113 -14.99 -21.08 32.71
C ALA A 113 -15.35 -19.60 32.89
N GLN A 114 -14.63 -18.73 32.19
CA GLN A 114 -14.92 -17.28 32.16
C GLN A 114 -16.08 -16.89 31.22
N GLY A 115 -16.72 -17.85 30.54
CA GLY A 115 -17.83 -17.61 29.63
C GLY A 115 -17.47 -16.75 28.41
N LYS A 116 -16.21 -16.78 27.97
CA LYS A 116 -15.73 -15.96 26.87
C LYS A 116 -16.07 -16.48 25.47
N VAL A 117 -16.61 -17.70 25.40
CA VAL A 117 -16.97 -18.40 24.15
C VAL A 117 -18.48 -18.55 24.10
N GLU A 118 -19.12 -17.81 23.20
CA GLU A 118 -20.57 -17.88 23.00
C GLU A 118 -20.92 -18.95 21.96
N PRO A 119 -22.06 -19.67 22.13
CA PRO A 119 -22.50 -20.65 21.15
C PRO A 119 -22.70 -20.04 19.75
N GLY A 120 -22.20 -20.74 18.72
CA GLY A 120 -22.29 -20.31 17.33
C GLY A 120 -21.25 -19.24 16.92
N GLU A 121 -20.39 -18.79 17.83
CA GLU A 121 -19.32 -17.84 17.52
C GLU A 121 -17.96 -18.53 17.54
N VAL A 122 -17.09 -18.15 16.58
CA VAL A 122 -15.69 -18.59 16.56
C VAL A 122 -14.80 -17.45 16.99
N ARG A 123 -14.01 -17.64 18.03
CA ARG A 123 -13.05 -16.65 18.54
C ARG A 123 -11.64 -17.19 18.63
N VAL A 124 -10.67 -16.30 18.37
CA VAL A 124 -9.24 -16.59 18.52
C VAL A 124 -8.74 -15.99 19.82
N PHE A 125 -8.20 -16.84 20.68
CA PHE A 125 -7.59 -16.45 21.94
C PHE A 125 -6.08 -16.57 21.86
N SER A 126 -5.37 -15.59 22.41
CA SER A 126 -3.91 -15.59 22.49
C SER A 126 -3.45 -15.82 23.91
N LYS A 127 -2.79 -16.97 24.14
CA LYS A 127 -2.06 -17.21 25.38
C LYS A 127 -0.73 -16.50 25.31
N PRO A 128 -0.41 -15.57 26.23
CA PRO A 128 0.91 -14.94 26.26
C PRO A 128 2.00 -15.98 26.55
N GLY A 129 3.17 -15.81 25.95
CA GLY A 129 4.34 -16.58 26.31
C GLY A 129 4.87 -16.13 27.69
N THR A 130 5.33 -17.08 28.49
CA THR A 130 6.11 -16.83 29.72
C THR A 130 7.53 -17.33 29.48
N GLU A 131 8.48 -17.11 30.43
CA GLU A 131 9.87 -17.60 30.31
C GLU A 131 9.97 -19.08 29.95
N ASN A 132 9.01 -19.90 30.37
CA ASN A 132 9.00 -21.35 30.12
C ASN A 132 7.94 -21.82 29.11
N THR A 133 7.09 -20.93 28.59
CA THR A 133 6.01 -21.31 27.63
C THR A 133 6.00 -20.40 26.41
N ARG A 134 5.89 -21.01 25.23
CA ARG A 134 5.74 -20.25 23.98
C ARG A 134 4.34 -19.64 23.90
N LYS A 135 4.23 -18.48 23.26
CA LYS A 135 2.96 -17.88 22.85
C LYS A 135 2.14 -18.90 22.05
N ALA A 136 0.88 -19.06 22.38
CA ALA A 136 -0.05 -19.93 21.64
C ALA A 136 -1.27 -19.15 21.20
N ARG A 137 -1.81 -19.49 20.02
CA ARG A 137 -3.08 -18.97 19.50
C ARG A 137 -4.03 -20.13 19.31
N ILE A 138 -5.19 -20.03 19.94
CA ILE A 138 -6.19 -21.08 20.01
C ILE A 138 -7.48 -20.51 19.45
N MET A 139 -8.08 -21.22 18.52
CA MET A 139 -9.39 -20.92 17.99
C MET A 139 -10.40 -21.79 18.72
N LEU A 140 -11.48 -21.21 19.25
CA LEU A 140 -12.52 -21.90 20.01
C LEU A 140 -13.89 -21.53 19.47
N THR A 141 -14.81 -22.49 19.50
CA THR A 141 -16.24 -22.29 19.29
C THR A 141 -17.02 -23.13 20.29
N ALA A 142 -18.29 -22.79 20.47
CA ALA A 142 -19.21 -23.58 21.30
C ALA A 142 -20.46 -23.91 20.50
N GLN A 143 -21.03 -25.10 20.75
CA GLN A 143 -22.29 -25.59 20.21
C GLN A 143 -23.13 -26.15 21.33
N GLN A 144 -24.43 -25.80 21.37
CA GLN A 144 -25.36 -26.36 22.33
C GLN A 144 -25.94 -27.69 21.81
N VAL A 145 -26.00 -28.70 22.66
CA VAL A 145 -26.77 -29.91 22.46
C VAL A 145 -28.13 -29.71 23.11
N ARG A 146 -29.19 -30.01 22.40
CA ARG A 146 -30.56 -29.80 22.85
C ARG A 146 -31.27 -31.15 23.04
N ASP A 147 -32.24 -31.16 23.95
CA ASP A 147 -33.15 -32.28 24.09
C ASP A 147 -34.29 -32.20 23.06
N ASP A 148 -35.16 -33.26 23.07
CA ASP A 148 -36.33 -33.33 22.17
C ASP A 148 -37.35 -32.18 22.42
N GLU A 149 -37.28 -31.51 23.58
CA GLU A 149 -38.09 -30.36 23.96
C GLU A 149 -37.47 -29.04 23.55
N GLY A 150 -36.22 -29.06 23.01
CA GLY A 150 -35.48 -27.88 22.53
C GLY A 150 -34.67 -27.16 23.61
N ASN A 151 -34.62 -27.68 24.85
CA ASN A 151 -33.81 -27.10 25.92
C ASN A 151 -32.33 -27.45 25.73
N ALA A 152 -31.45 -26.53 26.04
CA ALA A 152 -30.01 -26.80 26.00
C ALA A 152 -29.60 -27.61 27.21
N THR A 153 -29.17 -28.84 27.00
CA THR A 153 -28.78 -29.78 28.07
C THR A 153 -27.27 -29.91 28.26
N GLN A 154 -26.51 -29.59 27.21
CA GLN A 154 -25.06 -29.70 27.25
C GLN A 154 -24.45 -28.62 26.31
N THR A 155 -23.18 -28.29 26.57
CA THR A 155 -22.42 -27.40 25.70
C THR A 155 -21.12 -28.10 25.27
N VAL A 156 -20.94 -28.21 23.98
CA VAL A 156 -19.74 -28.74 23.34
C VAL A 156 -18.84 -27.55 22.97
N TYR A 157 -17.64 -27.52 23.51
CA TYR A 157 -16.59 -26.58 23.13
C TYR A 157 -15.60 -27.31 22.23
N VAL A 158 -15.38 -26.81 21.04
CA VAL A 158 -14.39 -27.35 20.10
C VAL A 158 -13.34 -26.32 19.84
N GLY A 159 -12.09 -26.77 19.80
CA GLY A 159 -10.97 -25.86 19.58
C GLY A 159 -9.86 -26.47 18.75
N LYS A 160 -9.03 -25.56 18.21
CA LYS A 160 -7.89 -25.88 17.37
C LYS A 160 -6.69 -25.00 17.72
N ASP A 161 -5.51 -25.63 17.83
CA ASP A 161 -4.26 -24.89 17.95
C ASP A 161 -3.84 -24.36 16.58
N VAL A 162 -4.00 -23.05 16.38
CA VAL A 162 -3.66 -22.33 15.14
C VAL A 162 -2.31 -21.60 15.22
N THR A 163 -1.53 -21.84 16.27
CA THR A 163 -0.24 -21.18 16.52
C THR A 163 0.73 -21.31 15.33
N ALA A 164 0.85 -22.50 14.78
CA ALA A 164 1.77 -22.77 13.67
C ALA A 164 1.38 -21.99 12.41
N MET A 165 0.07 -21.83 12.15
CA MET A 165 -0.45 -21.09 11.00
C MET A 165 -0.13 -19.60 11.12
N TYR A 166 -0.42 -19.00 12.28
CA TYR A 166 -0.10 -17.60 12.54
C TYR A 166 1.42 -17.32 12.52
N ASN A 167 2.22 -18.22 13.07
CA ASN A 167 3.69 -18.10 13.00
C ASN A 167 4.20 -18.23 11.56
N GLY A 168 3.58 -19.08 10.74
CA GLY A 168 3.87 -19.19 9.31
C GLY A 168 3.55 -17.88 8.57
N MET A 169 2.38 -17.32 8.84
CA MET A 169 1.95 -16.04 8.27
C MET A 169 2.89 -14.89 8.66
N GLU A 170 3.29 -14.80 9.94
CA GLU A 170 4.26 -13.79 10.41
C GLU A 170 5.60 -13.93 9.66
N LYS A 171 6.13 -15.15 9.54
CA LYS A 171 7.38 -15.40 8.79
C LYS A 171 7.25 -15.05 7.31
N ALA A 172 6.14 -15.40 6.67
CA ALA A 172 5.87 -15.03 5.28
C ALA A 172 5.80 -13.51 5.11
N THR A 173 5.16 -12.80 6.03
CA THR A 173 5.08 -11.34 6.02
C THR A 173 6.47 -10.70 6.15
N TYR A 174 7.32 -11.19 7.06
CA TYR A 174 8.70 -10.69 7.18
C TYR A 174 9.55 -10.99 5.93
N ALA A 175 9.41 -12.17 5.35
CA ALA A 175 10.12 -12.52 4.12
C ALA A 175 9.72 -11.59 2.96
N LEU A 176 8.43 -11.33 2.80
CA LEU A 176 7.90 -10.41 1.79
C LEU A 176 8.32 -8.96 2.04
N ALA A 177 8.33 -8.51 3.29
CA ALA A 177 8.82 -7.18 3.65
C ALA A 177 10.31 -7.02 3.31
N PHE A 178 11.13 -8.05 3.58
CA PHE A 178 12.55 -8.06 3.23
C PHE A 178 12.77 -8.00 1.70
N LEU A 179 12.07 -8.84 0.94
CA LEU A 179 12.12 -8.82 -0.52
C LEU A 179 11.65 -7.48 -1.08
N GLY A 180 10.58 -6.91 -0.51
CA GLY A 180 10.07 -5.60 -0.86
C GLY A 180 11.07 -4.47 -0.62
N ALA A 181 11.82 -4.53 0.49
CA ALA A 181 12.88 -3.57 0.79
C ALA A 181 14.01 -3.65 -0.25
N ILE A 182 14.43 -4.85 -0.64
CA ILE A 182 15.42 -5.04 -1.70
C ILE A 182 14.91 -4.47 -3.03
N ALA A 183 13.66 -4.79 -3.40
CA ALA A 183 13.05 -4.28 -4.63
C ALA A 183 12.99 -2.75 -4.64
N LEU A 184 12.69 -2.11 -3.50
CA LEU A 184 12.67 -0.66 -3.36
C LEU A 184 14.06 -0.03 -3.58
N ILE A 185 15.12 -0.66 -3.04
CA ILE A 185 16.50 -0.21 -3.25
C ILE A 185 16.85 -0.27 -4.74
N ILE A 186 16.58 -1.40 -5.39
CA ILE A 186 16.82 -1.59 -6.82
C ILE A 186 16.04 -0.56 -7.66
N ALA A 187 14.75 -0.40 -7.37
CA ALA A 187 13.89 0.57 -8.08
C ALA A 187 14.40 2.01 -7.92
N THR A 188 14.88 2.38 -6.73
CA THR A 188 15.47 3.70 -6.48
C THR A 188 16.75 3.92 -7.30
N ILE A 189 17.64 2.93 -7.36
CA ILE A 189 18.88 3.00 -8.15
C ILE A 189 18.54 3.12 -9.65
N VAL A 190 17.67 2.26 -10.16
CA VAL A 190 17.23 2.27 -11.56
C VAL A 190 16.53 3.58 -11.91
N GLY A 191 15.62 4.04 -11.06
CA GLY A 191 14.91 5.32 -11.22
C GLY A 191 15.89 6.50 -11.27
N HIS A 192 16.93 6.50 -10.43
CA HIS A 192 17.97 7.53 -10.45
C HIS A 192 18.77 7.51 -11.76
N LEU A 193 19.14 6.34 -12.28
CA LEU A 193 19.87 6.20 -13.54
C LEU A 193 19.00 6.63 -14.74
N LEU A 194 17.74 6.19 -14.79
CA LEU A 194 16.80 6.55 -15.86
C LEU A 194 16.48 8.04 -15.87
N SER A 195 16.25 8.64 -14.68
CA SER A 195 16.04 10.09 -14.55
C SER A 195 17.21 10.90 -15.11
N GLY A 196 18.45 10.42 -14.90
CA GLY A 196 19.65 11.02 -15.49
C GLY A 196 19.64 11.01 -17.03
N LYS A 197 19.28 9.88 -17.63
CA LYS A 197 19.23 9.75 -19.10
C LYS A 197 18.08 10.54 -19.71
N ALA A 198 16.92 10.57 -19.08
CA ALA A 198 15.75 11.32 -19.56
C ALA A 198 15.96 12.83 -19.58
N MET A 199 16.83 13.36 -18.71
CA MET A 199 17.14 14.80 -18.66
C MET A 199 18.11 15.27 -19.77
N ILE A 200 18.84 14.37 -20.43
CA ILE A 200 19.79 14.73 -21.48
C ILE A 200 19.08 15.40 -22.68
N PRO A 201 18.05 14.79 -23.31
CA PRO A 201 17.38 15.43 -24.45
C PRO A 201 16.66 16.72 -24.07
N LEU A 202 16.11 16.79 -22.87
CA LEU A 202 15.47 18.02 -22.38
C LEU A 202 16.46 19.18 -22.25
N ARG A 203 17.65 18.90 -21.71
CA ARG A 203 18.72 19.87 -21.62
C ARG A 203 19.19 20.34 -23.00
N GLN A 204 19.38 19.43 -23.94
CA GLN A 204 19.77 19.75 -25.31
C GLN A 204 18.72 20.60 -26.02
N ALA A 205 17.42 20.27 -25.85
CA ALA A 205 16.34 21.07 -26.41
C ALA A 205 16.34 22.52 -25.84
N TYR A 206 16.53 22.65 -24.53
CA TYR A 206 16.61 23.95 -23.86
C TYR A 206 17.83 24.76 -24.31
N GLU A 207 19.01 24.14 -24.43
CA GLU A 207 20.23 24.81 -24.93
C GLU A 207 20.05 25.29 -26.38
N LYS A 208 19.45 24.45 -27.26
CA LYS A 208 19.13 24.83 -28.64
C LYS A 208 18.15 25.98 -28.73
N GLN A 209 17.07 25.94 -27.92
CA GLN A 209 16.09 27.02 -27.87
C GLN A 209 16.74 28.37 -27.43
N ARG A 210 17.62 28.32 -26.44
CA ARG A 210 18.35 29.48 -25.95
C ARG A 210 19.30 30.05 -27.02
N GLN A 211 20.03 29.16 -27.70
CA GLN A 211 20.93 29.55 -28.78
C GLN A 211 20.12 30.17 -29.93
N PHE A 212 19.04 29.54 -30.36
CA PHE A 212 18.14 30.07 -31.38
C PHE A 212 17.62 31.49 -31.04
N ALA A 213 17.17 31.71 -29.81
CA ALA A 213 16.69 33.03 -29.36
C ALA A 213 17.80 34.08 -29.38
N ALA A 214 19.03 33.69 -29.00
CA ALA A 214 20.19 34.60 -29.06
C ALA A 214 20.56 34.94 -30.49
N ASP A 215 20.68 33.96 -31.35
CA ASP A 215 21.06 34.14 -32.78
C ASP A 215 19.97 34.95 -33.51
N ALA A 216 18.69 34.62 -33.34
CA ALA A 216 17.57 35.37 -33.91
C ALA A 216 17.59 36.85 -33.50
N SER A 217 17.91 37.12 -32.22
CA SER A 217 17.99 38.52 -31.74
C SER A 217 19.14 39.29 -32.33
N HIS A 218 20.31 38.67 -32.54
CA HIS A 218 21.43 39.27 -33.22
C HIS A 218 21.11 39.54 -34.69
N GLU A 219 20.54 38.57 -35.41
CA GLU A 219 20.17 38.67 -36.80
C GLU A 219 19.04 39.69 -37.06
N LEU A 220 18.13 39.91 -36.09
CA LEU A 220 17.09 40.94 -36.18
C LEU A 220 17.60 42.35 -35.85
N ARG A 221 18.58 42.48 -34.98
CA ARG A 221 19.08 43.80 -34.57
C ARG A 221 19.72 44.57 -35.72
N THR A 222 20.46 43.90 -36.59
CA THR A 222 21.18 44.51 -37.72
C THR A 222 20.21 45.13 -38.73
N PRO A 223 19.20 44.43 -39.28
CA PRO A 223 18.25 45.04 -40.21
C PRO A 223 17.42 46.15 -39.55
N LEU A 224 17.04 46.01 -38.28
CA LEU A 224 16.33 47.08 -37.57
C LEU A 224 17.19 48.34 -37.40
N ALA A 225 18.51 48.20 -37.15
CA ALA A 225 19.42 49.29 -37.06
C ALA A 225 19.57 50.06 -38.43
N VAL A 226 19.61 49.28 -39.53
CA VAL A 226 19.66 49.87 -40.89
C VAL A 226 18.39 50.65 -41.20
N VAL A 227 17.20 50.08 -40.90
CA VAL A 227 15.92 50.77 -41.09
C VAL A 227 15.84 52.06 -40.24
N MET A 228 16.30 51.97 -38.99
CA MET A 228 16.34 53.13 -38.08
C MET A 228 17.24 54.24 -38.65
N ALA A 229 18.46 53.89 -39.06
CA ALA A 229 19.40 54.86 -39.64
C ALA A 229 18.86 55.50 -40.94
N SER A 230 18.18 54.70 -41.78
CA SER A 230 17.53 55.19 -43.00
C SER A 230 16.39 56.17 -42.69
N ALA A 231 15.56 55.84 -41.69
CA ALA A 231 14.48 56.75 -41.24
C ALA A 231 15.03 58.07 -40.66
N GLU A 232 16.13 58.00 -39.88
CA GLU A 232 16.80 59.21 -39.35
C GLU A 232 17.42 60.10 -40.46
N LEU A 233 18.04 59.48 -41.47
CA LEU A 233 18.58 60.22 -42.62
C LEU A 233 17.45 60.90 -43.37
N LEU A 234 16.34 60.23 -43.66
CA LEU A 234 15.19 60.85 -44.37
C LEU A 234 14.52 61.95 -43.54
N GLN A 235 14.45 61.78 -42.20
CA GLN A 235 13.88 62.82 -41.32
C GLN A 235 14.68 64.09 -41.33
N ASN A 236 16.00 64.01 -41.47
CA ASN A 236 16.92 65.13 -41.46
C ASN A 236 17.17 65.72 -42.87
N ASP A 237 16.57 65.14 -43.95
CA ASP A 237 16.75 65.64 -45.30
C ASP A 237 15.91 66.93 -45.54
N PRO A 238 16.56 68.07 -45.86
CA PRO A 238 15.87 69.35 -46.10
C PRO A 238 14.93 69.32 -47.32
N SER A 239 15.09 68.41 -48.25
CA SER A 239 14.23 68.24 -49.43
C SER A 239 12.83 67.66 -49.09
N ILE A 240 12.66 67.00 -47.94
CA ILE A 240 11.39 66.45 -47.48
C ILE A 240 10.57 67.58 -46.78
N LYS A 241 9.80 68.31 -47.58
CA LYS A 241 8.96 69.40 -47.08
C LYS A 241 7.53 69.03 -46.78
N SER A 242 7.07 67.87 -47.26
CA SER A 242 5.69 67.36 -47.05
C SER A 242 5.46 67.00 -45.60
N PRO A 243 4.46 67.60 -44.90
CA PRO A 243 4.11 67.21 -43.54
C PRO A 243 3.67 65.71 -43.44
N PHE A 244 3.00 65.24 -44.47
CA PHE A 244 2.56 63.85 -44.54
C PHE A 244 3.75 62.86 -44.57
N LEU A 245 4.77 63.12 -45.40
CA LEU A 245 5.96 62.30 -45.49
C LEU A 245 6.75 62.27 -44.17
N ARG A 246 6.85 63.43 -43.51
CA ARG A 246 7.48 63.49 -42.17
C ARG A 246 6.74 62.58 -41.12
N GLN A 247 5.42 62.67 -41.14
CA GLN A 247 4.59 61.83 -40.28
C GLN A 247 4.86 60.37 -40.54
N VAL A 248 4.87 59.89 -41.79
CA VAL A 248 5.16 58.52 -42.17
C VAL A 248 6.56 58.09 -41.70
N ILE A 249 7.56 58.92 -41.81
CA ILE A 249 8.92 58.58 -41.33
C ILE A 249 8.96 58.48 -39.81
N ASP A 250 8.26 59.38 -39.09
CA ASP A 250 8.14 59.29 -37.64
C ASP A 250 7.44 58.01 -37.19
N ASP A 251 6.35 57.58 -37.86
CA ASP A 251 5.63 56.35 -37.59
C ASP A 251 6.52 55.15 -37.83
N VAL A 252 7.30 55.10 -38.93
CA VAL A 252 8.26 53.97 -39.18
C VAL A 252 9.34 53.96 -38.11
N ARG A 253 9.89 55.07 -37.70
CA ARG A 253 10.92 55.19 -36.68
C ARG A 253 10.38 54.62 -35.32
N ASP A 254 9.17 55.01 -34.95
CA ASP A 254 8.58 54.62 -33.69
C ASP A 254 8.22 53.13 -33.68
N GLU A 255 7.82 52.55 -34.82
CA GLU A 255 7.56 51.12 -34.96
C GLU A 255 8.86 50.30 -34.86
N VAL A 256 9.96 50.78 -35.51
CA VAL A 256 11.28 50.11 -35.39
C VAL A 256 11.80 50.17 -33.96
N LYS A 257 11.56 51.24 -33.19
CA LYS A 257 11.90 51.33 -31.77
C LYS A 257 11.13 50.28 -30.96
N LYS A 258 9.83 50.12 -31.22
CA LYS A 258 9.01 49.11 -30.58
C LYS A 258 9.53 47.68 -30.88
N MET A 259 9.82 47.39 -32.16
CA MET A 259 10.39 46.09 -32.57
C MET A 259 11.73 45.81 -31.90
N THR A 260 12.63 46.80 -31.82
CA THR A 260 13.93 46.69 -31.15
C THR A 260 13.76 46.37 -29.66
N LYS A 261 12.78 47.01 -29.01
CA LYS A 261 12.44 46.75 -27.61
C LYS A 261 11.90 45.33 -27.43
N LEU A 262 10.96 44.90 -28.28
CA LEU A 262 10.42 43.52 -28.22
C LEU A 262 11.51 42.45 -28.38
N VAL A 263 12.43 42.62 -29.33
CA VAL A 263 13.59 41.75 -29.54
C VAL A 263 14.49 41.73 -28.30
N SER A 264 14.71 42.89 -27.67
CA SER A 264 15.48 42.96 -26.41
C SER A 264 14.80 42.29 -25.26
N ASP A 265 13.48 42.48 -25.10
CA ASP A 265 12.66 41.85 -24.04
C ASP A 265 12.62 40.32 -24.20
N LEU A 266 12.52 39.82 -25.45
CA LEU A 266 12.56 38.38 -25.76
C LEU A 266 13.88 37.75 -25.37
N LEU A 267 15.00 38.46 -25.56
CA LEU A 267 16.34 38.04 -25.07
C LEU A 267 16.42 38.01 -23.55
N VAL A 268 15.82 38.99 -22.87
CA VAL A 268 15.80 39.03 -21.40
C VAL A 268 15.04 37.86 -20.88
N VAL A 269 13.88 37.52 -21.45
CA VAL A 269 13.09 36.33 -21.07
C VAL A 269 13.89 35.07 -21.33
N ALA A 270 14.47 34.90 -22.52
CA ALA A 270 15.29 33.74 -22.86
C ALA A 270 16.55 33.56 -21.95
N ARG A 271 17.02 34.64 -21.33
CA ARG A 271 18.13 34.63 -20.35
C ARG A 271 17.68 34.59 -18.89
N SER A 272 16.47 35.05 -18.59
CA SER A 272 15.96 35.29 -17.23
C SER A 272 15.51 34.02 -16.53
N ASP A 273 15.18 32.91 -17.22
CA ASP A 273 14.86 31.64 -16.64
C ASP A 273 16.01 30.96 -15.84
N ASN A 274 16.98 31.79 -15.46
CA ASN A 274 18.20 31.40 -14.76
C ASN A 274 18.21 31.81 -13.25
N LYS A 275 17.03 32.20 -12.67
CA LYS A 275 16.95 32.47 -11.22
C LYS A 275 16.28 31.37 -10.43
#